data_0089fd847bf04e4d71b16a7707027bb6
#
_entry.id   0089fd847bf04e4d71b16a7707027bb6
#
_cell.length_a   1.000
_cell.length_b   1.000
_cell.length_c   1.000
_cell.angle_alpha   90.00
_cell.angle_beta   90.00
_cell.angle_gamma   90.00
#
_symmetry.space_group_name_H-M   'P 1'
#
loop_
_entity.id
_entity.type
_entity.pdbx_description
1 polymer ?
#
loop_
_entity_poly.entity_id
_entity_poly.type
_entity_poly.pdbx_seq_one_letter_code
_entity_poly.pdbx_strand_id
1 'polypeptide(L)'
;MYNALDSRALGRADCYAQRFMRTGDYRYAIVPGHAQAISSDYPFVVHVKDKEAERKPAGMAQHNLRVNSDGKRFSVAPATLTIAVGDMVVWNGGGDIPFAVVGEQDFFNSHRMVNECGFSHAFGMAGDYHWRDAFGSKLTGVVHVRDPDCTSDQKRRKWRETLAEGSLVMIADGKADRTEVEIMTGQTIFFAIVKTPGISITDSRLLTHRDGVAC
;
A
#
# COMPACT_ATOMS: atom_id res chain seq x y z
N MET A 1 -4.49 10.39 -14.72
CA MET A 1 -4.62 9.36 -13.68
C MET A 1 -3.29 8.61 -13.63
N TYR A 2 -2.57 8.64 -12.54
CA TYR A 2 -1.27 7.97 -12.42
C TYR A 2 -1.52 6.46 -12.38
N ASN A 3 -1.10 5.74 -13.41
CA ASN A 3 -1.17 4.28 -13.50
C ASN A 3 0.20 3.64 -13.29
N ALA A 4 0.88 4.01 -12.23
CA ALA A 4 2.18 3.43 -11.89
C ALA A 4 2.14 2.89 -10.48
N LEU A 5 2.64 1.68 -10.29
CA LEU A 5 2.87 1.08 -8.98
C LEU A 5 3.96 1.88 -8.26
N ASP A 6 3.67 2.50 -7.13
CA ASP A 6 4.70 3.11 -6.29
C ASP A 6 4.30 3.20 -4.82
N SER A 7 4.74 2.25 -4.03
CA SER A 7 4.50 2.25 -2.57
C SER A 7 5.11 3.45 -1.84
N ARG A 8 6.05 4.16 -2.48
CA ARG A 8 6.74 5.34 -1.92
C ARG A 8 5.94 6.63 -2.11
N ALA A 9 4.91 6.61 -2.98
CA ALA A 9 4.10 7.77 -3.31
C ALA A 9 2.66 7.34 -3.59
N LEU A 10 1.93 7.04 -2.52
CA LEU A 10 0.57 6.53 -2.56
C LEU A 10 -0.39 7.57 -3.14
N GLY A 11 -1.13 7.19 -4.17
CA GLY A 11 -2.16 8.00 -4.79
C GLY A 11 -3.58 7.54 -4.42
N ARG A 12 -4.56 8.03 -5.17
CA ARG A 12 -5.99 7.72 -4.95
C ARG A 12 -6.35 6.25 -5.18
N ALA A 13 -5.59 5.55 -6.02
CA ALA A 13 -5.80 4.16 -6.35
C ALA A 13 -5.02 3.19 -5.45
N ASP A 14 -4.30 3.75 -4.47
CA ASP A 14 -3.39 3.01 -3.60
C ASP A 14 -3.89 2.94 -2.17
N CYS A 15 -3.48 1.88 -1.48
CA CYS A 15 -3.45 1.90 -0.04
C CYS A 15 -2.15 1.28 0.50
N TYR A 16 -1.80 1.72 1.71
CA TYR A 16 -0.80 1.09 2.55
C TYR A 16 -1.50 0.49 3.75
N ALA A 17 -1.15 -0.74 4.12
CA ALA A 17 -1.71 -1.45 5.26
C ALA A 17 -0.60 -1.87 6.22
N GLN A 18 -0.85 -1.73 7.52
CA GLN A 18 0.05 -2.22 8.58
C GLN A 18 -0.74 -2.97 9.62
N ARG A 19 -0.31 -4.18 9.93
CA ARG A 19 -0.81 -4.98 11.04
C ARG A 19 0.03 -4.74 12.28
N PHE A 20 -0.60 -4.53 13.43
CA PHE A 20 0.07 -4.22 14.69
C PHE A 20 0.05 -5.43 15.61
N MET A 21 1.21 -6.06 15.80
CA MET A 21 1.37 -7.33 16.53
C MET A 21 1.79 -7.17 18.00
N ARG A 22 2.01 -5.93 18.46
CA ARG A 22 2.44 -5.64 19.83
C ARG A 22 1.69 -4.44 20.37
N THR A 23 1.42 -4.43 21.67
CA THR A 23 0.88 -3.25 22.36
C THR A 23 1.86 -2.10 22.33
N GLY A 24 1.35 -0.87 22.35
CA GLY A 24 2.16 0.34 22.38
C GLY A 24 1.51 1.51 21.67
N ASP A 25 2.19 2.64 21.72
CA ASP A 25 1.83 3.87 21.03
C ASP A 25 2.73 4.05 19.80
N TYR A 26 2.13 3.97 18.64
CA TYR A 26 2.82 4.09 17.36
C TYR A 26 2.52 5.46 16.74
N ARG A 27 3.45 6.38 16.90
CA ARG A 27 3.34 7.70 16.28
C ARG A 27 3.74 7.64 14.82
N TYR A 28 3.08 8.47 14.00
CA TYR A 28 3.40 8.55 12.58
C TYR A 28 3.11 9.92 11.98
N ALA A 29 3.71 10.18 10.85
CA ALA A 29 3.46 11.33 9.99
C ALA A 29 2.94 10.87 8.62
N ILE A 30 2.18 11.74 7.98
CA ILE A 30 1.89 11.67 6.55
C ILE A 30 2.74 12.74 5.88
N VAL A 31 3.55 12.34 4.93
CA VAL A 31 4.48 13.22 4.22
C VAL A 31 4.20 13.18 2.71
N PRO A 32 4.64 14.18 1.93
CA PRO A 32 4.56 14.12 0.47
C PRO A 32 5.23 12.85 -0.07
N GLY A 33 4.66 12.25 -1.10
CA GLY A 33 5.25 11.11 -1.78
C GLY A 33 6.69 11.42 -2.24
N HIS A 34 7.57 10.44 -2.16
CA HIS A 34 9.00 10.55 -2.44
C HIS A 34 9.80 11.51 -1.52
N ALA A 35 9.19 12.03 -0.45
CA ALA A 35 9.92 12.87 0.49
C ALA A 35 11.08 12.07 1.13
N GLN A 36 12.29 12.61 1.04
CA GLN A 36 13.49 12.01 1.65
C GLN A 36 13.69 12.45 3.10
N ALA A 37 13.14 13.61 3.46
CA ALA A 37 13.22 14.15 4.80
C ALA A 37 12.07 13.61 5.64
N ILE A 38 12.40 12.91 6.71
CA ILE A 38 11.44 12.50 7.72
C ILE A 38 11.05 13.76 8.51
N SER A 39 9.76 13.97 8.72
CA SER A 39 9.25 15.01 9.62
C SER A 39 9.82 14.76 11.02
N SER A 40 10.21 15.81 11.72
CA SER A 40 10.50 15.74 13.16
C SER A 40 9.21 15.71 14.00
N ASP A 41 8.06 15.88 13.36
CA ASP A 41 6.75 15.91 13.98
C ASP A 41 5.91 14.72 13.50
N TYR A 42 5.39 13.94 14.46
CA TYR A 42 4.55 12.78 14.24
C TYR A 42 3.17 13.00 14.88
N PRO A 43 2.28 13.77 14.23
CA PRO A 43 1.05 14.27 14.83
C PRO A 43 -0.05 13.21 14.99
N PHE A 44 0.11 12.04 14.37
CA PHE A 44 -0.88 10.97 14.39
C PHE A 44 -0.43 9.80 15.27
N VAL A 45 -1.38 9.11 15.90
CA VAL A 45 -1.07 8.01 16.83
C VAL A 45 -2.02 6.83 16.62
N VAL A 46 -1.44 5.61 16.61
CA VAL A 46 -2.18 4.36 16.76
C VAL A 46 -1.85 3.79 18.15
N HIS A 47 -2.85 3.79 19.03
CA HIS A 47 -2.77 3.13 20.33
C HIS A 47 -3.17 1.67 20.20
N VAL A 48 -2.24 0.76 20.37
CA VAL A 48 -2.48 -0.69 20.30
C VAL A 48 -2.59 -1.24 21.71
N LYS A 49 -3.76 -1.77 22.06
CA LYS A 49 -4.07 -2.36 23.38
C LYS A 49 -4.17 -3.87 23.28
N ASP A 50 -4.04 -4.56 24.40
CA ASP A 50 -4.35 -5.97 24.47
C ASP A 50 -5.79 -6.26 24.06
N LYS A 51 -6.07 -7.41 23.49
CA LYS A 51 -7.44 -7.88 23.28
C LYS A 51 -8.08 -8.11 24.63
N GLU A 52 -9.20 -7.46 24.89
CA GLU A 52 -10.03 -7.78 26.06
C GLU A 52 -10.44 -9.26 25.99
N ALA A 53 -10.29 -9.98 27.09
CA ALA A 53 -10.53 -11.42 27.18
C ALA A 53 -11.98 -11.84 26.80
N GLU A 54 -12.94 -10.91 26.84
CA GLU A 54 -14.35 -11.15 26.52
C GLU A 54 -14.68 -11.07 25.02
N ARG A 55 -13.80 -10.54 24.18
CA ARG A 55 -14.00 -10.61 22.75
C ARG A 55 -13.73 -12.04 22.30
N LYS A 56 -14.78 -12.76 21.85
CA LYS A 56 -14.63 -13.98 21.04
C LYS A 56 -13.45 -13.77 20.11
N PRO A 57 -12.68 -14.82 19.73
CA PRO A 57 -11.61 -14.72 18.76
C PRO A 57 -12.21 -14.25 17.41
N ALA A 58 -12.69 -13.03 17.39
CA ALA A 58 -13.03 -12.31 16.19
C ALA A 58 -11.71 -12.11 15.45
N GLY A 59 -11.68 -12.45 14.18
CA GLY A 59 -10.53 -12.27 13.34
C GLY A 59 -9.96 -10.84 13.44
N MET A 60 -8.91 -10.60 12.72
CA MET A 60 -8.29 -9.29 12.54
C MET A 60 -9.34 -8.25 12.12
N ALA A 61 -9.48 -7.18 12.92
CA ALA A 61 -10.28 -6.03 12.51
C ALA A 61 -9.45 -5.13 11.57
N GLN A 62 -10.11 -4.58 10.56
CA GLN A 62 -9.51 -3.62 9.65
C GLN A 62 -10.06 -2.23 9.94
N HIS A 63 -9.17 -1.27 10.14
CA HIS A 63 -9.47 0.14 10.39
C HIS A 63 -9.02 0.98 9.19
N ASN A 64 -9.97 1.56 8.47
CA ASN A 64 -9.68 2.35 7.29
C ASN A 64 -9.53 3.83 7.66
N LEU A 65 -8.38 4.42 7.33
CA LEU A 65 -8.10 5.83 7.46
C LEU A 65 -7.99 6.47 6.07
N ARG A 66 -8.69 7.59 5.89
CA ARG A 66 -8.60 8.36 4.65
C ARG A 66 -7.60 9.49 4.82
N VAL A 67 -6.58 9.51 3.97
CA VAL A 67 -5.58 10.59 3.92
C VAL A 67 -6.09 11.68 3.00
N ASN A 68 -6.23 12.89 3.52
CA ASN A 68 -6.62 14.07 2.75
C ASN A 68 -5.51 15.11 2.77
N SER A 69 -5.52 16.03 1.80
CA SER A 69 -4.62 17.19 1.77
C SER A 69 -5.37 18.45 1.35
N ASP A 70 -5.04 19.56 1.98
CA ASP A 70 -5.48 20.89 1.57
C ASP A 70 -4.47 21.60 0.64
N GLY A 71 -3.45 20.87 0.17
CA GLY A 71 -2.35 21.38 -0.63
C GLY A 71 -1.15 21.89 0.18
N LYS A 72 -1.30 22.06 1.50
CA LYS A 72 -0.23 22.50 2.41
C LYS A 72 0.09 21.43 3.46
N ARG A 73 -0.93 20.73 3.93
CA ARG A 73 -0.80 19.72 4.99
C ARG A 73 -1.64 18.50 4.66
N PHE A 74 -1.17 17.37 5.15
CA PHE A 74 -1.95 16.14 5.17
C PHE A 74 -2.73 16.02 6.47
N SER A 75 -3.90 15.42 6.38
CA SER A 75 -4.77 15.13 7.52
C SER A 75 -5.34 13.72 7.46
N VAL A 76 -5.56 13.14 8.62
CA VAL A 76 -6.20 11.83 8.82
C VAL A 76 -7.23 11.98 9.93
N ALA A 77 -8.38 11.36 9.79
CA ALA A 77 -9.42 11.35 10.82
C ALA A 77 -9.84 9.91 11.16
N PRO A 78 -9.78 9.52 12.44
CA PRO A 78 -9.31 10.28 13.58
C PRO A 78 -7.77 10.42 13.61
N ALA A 79 -7.25 11.50 14.20
CA ALA A 79 -5.80 11.70 14.37
C ALA A 79 -5.20 10.71 15.39
N THR A 80 -6.01 10.22 16.31
CA THR A 80 -5.67 9.19 17.29
C THR A 80 -6.64 8.05 17.16
N LEU A 81 -6.13 6.84 16.90
CA LEU A 81 -6.90 5.62 16.70
C LEU A 81 -6.50 4.59 17.77
N THR A 82 -7.49 4.00 18.44
CA THR A 82 -7.25 2.87 19.37
C THR A 82 -7.71 1.57 18.73
N ILE A 83 -6.82 0.57 18.71
CA ILE A 83 -7.05 -0.77 18.13
C ILE A 83 -6.59 -1.86 19.09
N ALA A 84 -6.89 -3.11 18.77
CA ALA A 84 -6.39 -4.28 19.49
C ALA A 84 -5.16 -4.90 18.79
N VAL A 85 -4.32 -5.59 19.56
CA VAL A 85 -3.23 -6.39 19.01
C VAL A 85 -3.75 -7.35 17.94
N GLY A 86 -3.09 -7.39 16.80
CA GLY A 86 -3.45 -8.18 15.63
C GLY A 86 -4.39 -7.48 14.64
N ASP A 87 -4.92 -6.31 14.97
CA ASP A 87 -5.70 -5.50 14.03
C ASP A 87 -4.81 -4.83 12.98
N MET A 88 -5.43 -4.43 11.88
CA MET A 88 -4.78 -3.79 10.74
C MET A 88 -5.31 -2.37 10.54
N VAL A 89 -4.41 -1.42 10.31
CA VAL A 89 -4.76 -0.07 9.83
C VAL A 89 -4.45 0.04 8.35
N VAL A 90 -5.36 0.62 7.59
CA VAL A 90 -5.24 0.83 6.15
C VAL A 90 -5.36 2.31 5.85
N TRP A 91 -4.32 2.91 5.29
CA TRP A 91 -4.32 4.30 4.82
C TRP A 91 -4.64 4.35 3.34
N ASN A 92 -5.73 5.02 3.01
CA ASN A 92 -6.26 5.16 1.66
C ASN A 92 -6.11 6.59 1.17
N GLY A 93 -5.72 6.80 -0.07
CA GLY A 93 -5.64 8.13 -0.67
C GLY A 93 -7.01 8.77 -0.86
N GLY A 94 -7.20 9.98 -0.30
CA GLY A 94 -8.42 10.78 -0.43
C GLY A 94 -8.37 11.84 -1.52
N GLY A 95 -7.18 12.14 -2.04
CA GLY A 95 -6.93 13.22 -2.99
C GLY A 95 -5.94 12.86 -4.10
N ASP A 96 -5.54 13.88 -4.86
CA ASP A 96 -4.63 13.72 -6.01
C ASP A 96 -3.15 13.97 -5.65
N ILE A 97 -2.89 14.47 -4.43
CA ILE A 97 -1.52 14.73 -3.96
C ILE A 97 -0.95 13.42 -3.39
N PRO A 98 0.12 12.89 -4.01
CA PRO A 98 0.75 11.67 -3.52
C PRO A 98 1.33 11.85 -2.11
N PHE A 99 1.19 10.82 -1.29
CA PHE A 99 1.64 10.81 0.09
C PHE A 99 2.41 9.54 0.44
N ALA A 100 3.06 9.56 1.57
CA ALA A 100 3.62 8.38 2.21
C ALA A 100 3.30 8.37 3.71
N VAL A 101 3.23 7.18 4.28
CA VAL A 101 3.04 6.95 5.71
C VAL A 101 4.38 6.60 6.33
N VAL A 102 4.81 7.35 7.34
CA VAL A 102 6.11 7.16 7.98
C VAL A 102 5.94 7.10 9.48
N GLY A 103 6.22 5.95 10.07
CA GLY A 103 6.23 5.73 11.51
C GLY A 103 7.46 6.33 12.18
N GLU A 104 7.31 6.76 13.41
CA GLU A 104 8.43 7.16 14.26
C GLU A 104 9.38 5.96 14.43
N GLN A 105 10.70 6.21 14.38
CA GLN A 105 11.75 5.18 14.50
C GLN A 105 11.62 4.03 13.46
N ASP A 106 11.03 4.31 12.30
CA ASP A 106 10.83 3.33 11.23
C ASP A 106 10.05 2.06 11.63
N PHE A 107 9.19 2.15 12.66
CA PHE A 107 8.34 1.03 13.05
C PHE A 107 7.47 0.50 11.92
N PHE A 108 7.03 1.38 11.04
CA PHE A 108 6.34 1.07 9.78
C PHE A 108 6.53 2.22 8.78
N ASN A 109 6.62 1.88 7.50
CA ASN A 109 6.94 2.87 6.48
C ASN A 109 6.47 2.37 5.11
N SER A 110 5.65 3.14 4.41
CA SER A 110 5.20 2.80 3.06
C SER A 110 6.33 2.89 2.02
N HIS A 111 7.35 3.74 2.26
CA HIS A 111 8.53 3.81 1.39
C HIS A 111 9.37 2.54 1.46
N ARG A 112 9.49 1.98 2.66
CA ARG A 112 10.37 0.84 2.93
C ARG A 112 9.65 -0.16 3.81
N MET A 113 8.87 -1.00 3.16
CA MET A 113 8.02 -1.99 3.82
C MET A 113 8.84 -3.14 4.39
N VAL A 114 8.62 -3.49 5.66
CA VAL A 114 9.43 -4.49 6.37
C VAL A 114 8.62 -5.72 6.75
N ASN A 115 7.65 -5.59 7.66
CA ASN A 115 6.94 -6.74 8.23
C ASN A 115 5.45 -6.45 8.41
N GLU A 116 4.62 -7.49 8.24
CA GLU A 116 3.18 -7.45 8.55
C GLU A 116 2.47 -6.23 7.92
N CYS A 117 2.91 -5.87 6.72
CA CYS A 117 2.37 -4.72 6.00
C CYS A 117 2.01 -5.09 4.57
N GLY A 118 1.43 -4.16 3.85
CA GLY A 118 1.08 -4.37 2.46
C GLY A 118 0.83 -3.08 1.70
N PHE A 119 0.89 -3.22 0.40
CA PHE A 119 0.60 -2.18 -0.57
C PHE A 119 -0.41 -2.71 -1.56
N SER A 120 -1.42 -1.92 -1.91
CA SER A 120 -2.33 -2.26 -3.00
C SER A 120 -2.44 -1.15 -4.02
N HIS A 121 -2.75 -1.55 -5.24
CA HIS A 121 -3.02 -0.64 -6.36
C HIS A 121 -4.19 -1.15 -7.20
N ALA A 122 -5.10 -0.25 -7.56
CA ALA A 122 -6.19 -0.53 -8.49
C ALA A 122 -5.85 0.05 -9.86
N PHE A 123 -5.84 -0.81 -10.88
CA PHE A 123 -5.46 -0.40 -12.23
C PHE A 123 -6.67 0.11 -13.03
N GLY A 124 -6.55 1.31 -13.56
CA GLY A 124 -7.55 1.94 -14.42
C GLY A 124 -7.33 1.75 -15.92
N MET A 125 -6.22 1.14 -16.35
CA MET A 125 -5.88 0.92 -17.77
C MET A 125 -5.19 -0.42 -17.98
N ALA A 126 -5.48 -1.06 -19.11
CA ALA A 126 -4.79 -2.26 -19.54
C ALA A 126 -3.32 -1.97 -19.88
N GLY A 127 -2.45 -2.97 -19.66
CA GLY A 127 -1.02 -2.88 -19.93
C GLY A 127 -0.23 -3.89 -19.12
N ASP A 128 1.07 -3.94 -19.34
CA ASP A 128 2.01 -4.74 -18.57
C ASP A 128 2.81 -3.80 -17.65
N TYR A 129 2.63 -3.98 -16.35
CA TYR A 129 3.22 -3.13 -15.32
C TYR A 129 4.35 -3.88 -14.62
N HIS A 130 5.57 -3.63 -15.09
CA HIS A 130 6.78 -4.20 -14.51
C HIS A 130 7.14 -3.46 -13.22
N TRP A 131 7.28 -4.20 -12.13
CA TRP A 131 7.68 -3.65 -10.85
C TRP A 131 8.98 -4.25 -10.34
N ARG A 132 9.68 -3.51 -9.53
CA ARG A 132 10.88 -3.95 -8.81
C ARG A 132 11.05 -3.16 -7.50
N ASP A 133 11.93 -3.66 -6.66
CA ASP A 133 12.35 -2.95 -5.47
C ASP A 133 13.31 -1.81 -5.82
N ALA A 134 13.03 -0.60 -5.32
CA ALA A 134 13.89 0.57 -5.53
C ALA A 134 15.16 0.58 -4.65
N PHE A 135 15.26 -0.31 -3.66
CA PHE A 135 16.39 -0.41 -2.75
C PHE A 135 17.43 -1.46 -3.15
N GLY A 136 17.30 -2.01 -4.36
CA GLY A 136 18.32 -2.86 -4.98
C GLY A 136 18.26 -4.34 -4.62
N SER A 137 17.17 -4.82 -4.01
CA SER A 137 16.96 -6.26 -3.93
C SER A 137 16.67 -6.85 -5.32
N LYS A 138 16.72 -8.19 -5.43
CA LYS A 138 16.39 -8.88 -6.69
C LYS A 138 14.90 -9.09 -6.92
N LEU A 139 14.05 -8.52 -6.07
CA LEU A 139 12.61 -8.62 -6.19
C LEU A 139 12.13 -7.85 -7.43
N THR A 140 11.43 -8.55 -8.30
CA THR A 140 10.84 -8.01 -9.52
C THR A 140 9.65 -8.86 -9.94
N GLY A 141 8.77 -8.30 -10.76
CA GLY A 141 7.66 -9.02 -11.36
C GLY A 141 6.88 -8.17 -12.35
N VAL A 142 5.79 -8.72 -12.86
CA VAL A 142 4.90 -8.05 -13.79
C VAL A 142 3.44 -8.30 -13.41
N VAL A 143 2.63 -7.24 -13.54
CA VAL A 143 1.17 -7.33 -13.48
C VAL A 143 0.63 -7.10 -14.87
N HIS A 144 0.03 -8.11 -15.44
CA HIS A 144 -0.67 -8.06 -16.72
C HIS A 144 -2.11 -7.60 -16.48
N VAL A 145 -2.43 -6.38 -16.86
CA VAL A 145 -3.78 -5.85 -16.76
C VAL A 145 -4.45 -5.95 -18.12
N ARG A 146 -5.58 -6.65 -18.20
CA ARG A 146 -6.33 -6.88 -19.45
C ARG A 146 -7.67 -6.16 -19.39
N ASP A 147 -8.11 -5.64 -20.53
CA ASP A 147 -9.45 -5.09 -20.62
C ASP A 147 -10.51 -6.21 -20.59
N PRO A 148 -11.60 -6.01 -19.89
CA PRO A 148 -12.69 -6.98 -19.88
C PRO A 148 -13.40 -7.02 -21.24
N ASP A 149 -13.90 -8.19 -21.59
CA ASP A 149 -14.81 -8.30 -22.72
C ASP A 149 -16.18 -7.72 -22.36
N CYS A 150 -16.47 -6.52 -22.89
CA CYS A 150 -17.70 -5.78 -22.66
C CYS A 150 -18.65 -5.79 -23.87
N THR A 151 -18.56 -6.77 -24.78
CA THR A 151 -19.36 -6.82 -26.02
C THR A 151 -20.84 -7.10 -25.80
N SER A 152 -21.24 -7.59 -24.62
CA SER A 152 -22.63 -7.80 -24.24
C SER A 152 -22.92 -7.37 -22.81
N ASP A 153 -24.21 -7.14 -22.47
CA ASP A 153 -24.61 -6.80 -21.10
C ASP A 153 -24.31 -7.92 -20.11
N GLN A 154 -24.43 -9.17 -20.53
CA GLN A 154 -24.06 -10.31 -19.70
C GLN A 154 -22.56 -10.31 -19.35
N LYS A 155 -21.69 -10.06 -20.32
CA LYS A 155 -20.23 -9.98 -20.11
C LYS A 155 -19.85 -8.79 -19.21
N ARG A 156 -20.49 -7.63 -19.42
CA ARG A 156 -20.32 -6.45 -18.54
C ARG A 156 -20.75 -6.75 -17.10
N ARG A 157 -21.87 -7.47 -16.91
CA ARG A 157 -22.32 -7.85 -15.57
C ARG A 157 -21.32 -8.79 -14.90
N LYS A 158 -20.90 -9.84 -15.60
CA LYS A 158 -19.89 -10.78 -15.11
C LYS A 158 -18.59 -10.07 -14.70
N TRP A 159 -18.08 -9.16 -15.52
CA TRP A 159 -16.90 -8.37 -15.15
C TRP A 159 -17.12 -7.55 -13.87
N ARG A 160 -18.28 -6.88 -13.72
CA ARG A 160 -18.59 -6.13 -12.50
C ARG A 160 -18.61 -7.01 -11.26
N GLU A 161 -19.06 -8.23 -11.37
CA GLU A 161 -19.06 -9.22 -10.28
C GLU A 161 -17.64 -9.58 -9.86
N THR A 162 -16.69 -9.61 -10.78
CA THR A 162 -15.28 -9.93 -10.50
C THR A 162 -14.45 -8.73 -10.01
N LEU A 163 -14.99 -7.50 -10.01
CA LEU A 163 -14.24 -6.32 -9.53
C LEU A 163 -13.84 -6.40 -8.05
N ALA A 164 -14.61 -7.11 -7.24
CA ALA A 164 -14.29 -7.38 -5.85
C ALA A 164 -13.21 -8.45 -5.67
N GLU A 165 -12.94 -9.23 -6.72
CA GLU A 165 -11.88 -10.22 -6.76
C GLU A 165 -10.59 -9.49 -7.11
N GLY A 166 -9.63 -9.54 -6.24
CA GLY A 166 -8.29 -9.00 -6.49
C GLY A 166 -7.29 -10.12 -6.68
N SER A 167 -6.03 -9.77 -6.83
CA SER A 167 -4.94 -10.72 -6.78
C SER A 167 -4.00 -10.39 -5.63
N LEU A 168 -3.37 -11.43 -5.08
CA LEU A 168 -2.45 -11.34 -3.96
C LEU A 168 -1.07 -11.82 -4.42
N VAL A 169 -0.05 -11.05 -4.09
CA VAL A 169 1.37 -11.47 -4.16
C VAL A 169 1.93 -11.44 -2.75
N MET A 170 2.38 -12.58 -2.26
CA MET A 170 3.02 -12.67 -0.95
C MET A 170 4.53 -12.57 -1.09
N ILE A 171 5.14 -11.68 -0.31
CA ILE A 171 6.59 -11.48 -0.28
C ILE A 171 7.12 -11.83 1.10
N ALA A 172 7.95 -12.87 1.16
CA ALA A 172 8.57 -13.35 2.38
C ALA A 172 10.05 -13.69 2.13
N ASP A 173 10.91 -13.36 3.08
CA ASP A 173 12.34 -13.67 3.06
C ASP A 173 13.03 -13.29 1.71
N GLY A 174 12.64 -12.14 1.15
CA GLY A 174 13.21 -11.63 -0.11
C GLY A 174 12.74 -12.32 -1.37
N LYS A 175 11.65 -13.08 -1.32
CA LYS A 175 11.05 -13.79 -2.46
C LYS A 175 9.57 -13.50 -2.58
N ALA A 176 9.08 -13.31 -3.80
CA ALA A 176 7.66 -13.31 -4.11
C ALA A 176 7.18 -14.73 -4.39
N ASP A 177 5.99 -15.08 -3.95
CA ASP A 177 5.36 -16.38 -4.22
C ASP A 177 5.01 -16.54 -5.69
N ARG A 178 4.78 -15.41 -6.37
CA ARG A 178 4.58 -15.32 -7.82
C ARG A 178 5.16 -14.01 -8.35
N THR A 179 5.75 -14.07 -9.52
CA THR A 179 6.37 -12.91 -10.20
C THR A 179 5.52 -12.40 -11.35
N GLU A 180 4.54 -13.17 -11.80
CA GLU A 180 3.59 -12.82 -12.86
C GLU A 180 2.17 -12.98 -12.34
N VAL A 181 1.34 -11.96 -12.56
CA VAL A 181 -0.06 -11.92 -12.15
C VAL A 181 -0.88 -11.32 -13.27
N GLU A 182 -2.02 -11.93 -13.61
CA GLU A 182 -2.99 -11.37 -14.53
C GLU A 182 -4.24 -10.92 -13.78
N ILE A 183 -4.70 -9.70 -14.06
CA ILE A 183 -5.93 -9.12 -13.54
C ILE A 183 -6.64 -8.32 -14.64
N MET A 184 -7.90 -7.96 -14.39
CA MET A 184 -8.67 -7.09 -15.28
C MET A 184 -8.63 -5.63 -14.84
N THR A 185 -8.79 -4.71 -15.77
CA THR A 185 -9.00 -3.29 -15.50
C THR A 185 -10.10 -3.09 -14.44
N GLY A 186 -9.80 -2.29 -13.43
CA GLY A 186 -10.68 -2.06 -12.27
C GLY A 186 -10.44 -2.99 -11.08
N GLN A 187 -9.73 -4.10 -11.27
CA GLN A 187 -9.33 -4.97 -10.16
C GLN A 187 -8.12 -4.42 -9.42
N THR A 188 -7.93 -4.90 -8.20
CA THR A 188 -6.84 -4.49 -7.31
C THR A 188 -5.83 -5.63 -7.14
N ILE A 189 -4.54 -5.30 -7.18
CA ILE A 189 -3.49 -6.19 -6.68
C ILE A 189 -3.11 -5.79 -5.26
N PHE A 190 -2.87 -6.76 -4.40
CA PHE A 190 -2.35 -6.57 -3.05
C PHE A 190 -1.02 -7.29 -2.88
N PHE A 191 0.01 -6.56 -2.49
CA PHE A 191 1.32 -7.10 -2.12
C PHE A 191 1.38 -7.22 -0.60
N ALA A 192 1.35 -8.45 -0.09
CA ALA A 192 1.48 -8.74 1.34
C ALA A 192 2.95 -8.96 1.69
N ILE A 193 3.48 -8.12 2.57
CA ILE A 193 4.87 -8.19 3.01
C ILE A 193 4.89 -8.86 4.38
N VAL A 194 5.33 -10.11 4.42
CA VAL A 194 5.37 -10.90 5.66
C VAL A 194 6.65 -10.61 6.43
N LYS A 195 7.80 -10.65 5.74
CA LYS A 195 9.11 -10.37 6.35
C LYS A 195 10.14 -10.03 5.26
N THR A 196 10.73 -8.85 5.34
CA THR A 196 11.77 -8.39 4.40
C THR A 196 12.77 -7.48 5.11
N PRO A 197 13.94 -7.23 4.52
CA PRO A 197 14.89 -6.23 5.03
C PRO A 197 14.47 -4.78 4.77
N GLY A 198 13.27 -4.58 4.22
CA GLY A 198 12.74 -3.30 3.78
C GLY A 198 12.81 -3.15 2.27
N ILE A 199 11.63 -3.19 1.64
CA ILE A 199 11.47 -3.15 0.18
C ILE A 199 10.43 -2.11 -0.23
N SER A 200 10.45 -1.75 -1.52
CA SER A 200 9.37 -1.02 -2.17
C SER A 200 8.76 -1.83 -3.31
N ILE A 201 7.54 -1.52 -3.67
CA ILE A 201 6.92 -1.98 -4.92
C ILE A 201 6.87 -0.77 -5.84
N THR A 202 7.74 -0.75 -6.84
CA THR A 202 7.95 0.43 -7.68
C THR A 202 7.95 0.06 -9.15
N ASP A 203 7.16 0.78 -9.94
CA ASP A 203 7.16 0.63 -11.40
C ASP A 203 8.58 0.86 -11.94
N SER A 204 9.05 -0.07 -12.74
CA SER A 204 10.41 -0.04 -13.28
C SER A 204 10.69 1.23 -14.10
N ARG A 205 9.67 1.81 -14.73
CA ARG A 205 9.77 3.06 -15.50
C ARG A 205 10.14 4.26 -14.62
N LEU A 206 9.74 4.26 -13.35
CA LEU A 206 10.06 5.34 -12.40
C LEU A 206 11.51 5.29 -11.91
N LEU A 207 12.22 4.19 -12.14
CA LEU A 207 13.58 3.98 -11.68
C LEU A 207 14.63 4.22 -12.78
N THR A 208 14.25 4.11 -14.06
CA THR A 208 15.16 4.30 -15.20
C THR A 208 15.52 5.76 -15.49
N HIS A 209 14.76 6.73 -14.98
CA HIS A 209 15.01 8.16 -15.22
C HIS A 209 16.06 8.80 -14.30
N ARG A 210 16.62 8.07 -13.32
CA ARG A 210 17.67 8.62 -12.43
C ARG A 210 19.10 8.36 -12.89
N ASP A 211 19.30 7.47 -13.84
CA ASP A 211 20.65 7.10 -14.33
C ASP A 211 21.22 8.09 -15.38
N GLY A 212 20.51 9.18 -15.69
CA GLY A 212 20.88 10.16 -16.71
C GLY A 212 21.34 11.52 -16.20
N VAL A 213 21.45 11.75 -14.90
CA VAL A 213 22.03 12.99 -14.34
C VAL A 213 23.41 12.65 -13.77
N ALA A 214 24.40 12.59 -14.68
CA ALA A 214 25.80 12.76 -14.25
C ALA A 214 25.96 14.23 -13.80
N CYS A 215 26.35 14.41 -12.56
CA CYS A 215 26.86 15.69 -12.06
C CYS A 215 28.20 16.01 -12.71
#